data_9107c523a6b373eb0b7346dafc4af31b
#
_entry.id   9107c523a6b373eb0b7346dafc4af31b
#
_cell.length_a   1.000
_cell.length_b   1.000
_cell.length_c   1.000
_cell.angle_alpha   90.00
_cell.angle_beta   90.00
_cell.angle_gamma   90.00
#
_symmetry.space_group_name_H-M   'P 1'
#
loop_
_entity.id
_entity.type
_entity.pdbx_description
1 polymer ?
#
loop_
_entity_poly.entity_id
_entity_poly.type
_entity_poly.pdbx_seq_one_letter_code
_entity_poly.pdbx_strand_id
1 'polypeptide(L)'
;MTQIELALAADSSTRHLSCLETGRAEPSREIIGRFAQCLNVPLRDQNALLLAAGFAPAFPERSVGELEAAKRAMDSVLQAHLPYPAFAVDRHWNVVLSNSAIPELYEGVSDELRRRPINAVRLVLHPDGMGPRILNYAEWQAYTVQVLRSQVQKQPDAGIQALLAEVLAYPAPTRSNCRQPFDDAQRLATPIRIATRFGTVSFLNTLTVFGTPSDVTLAELALEMLFAADEETVEIVKVMERERFATVAVAS
;
A
#
# COMPACT_ATOMS: atom_id res chain seq x y z
N MET A 1 7.64 -6.38 23.94
CA MET A 1 8.19 -5.34 24.86
C MET A 1 7.51 -5.51 26.21
N THR A 2 8.26 -5.66 27.29
CA THR A 2 7.76 -5.73 28.67
C THR A 2 7.48 -4.34 29.22
N GLN A 3 6.71 -4.22 30.34
CA GLN A 3 6.48 -2.93 31.01
C GLN A 3 7.80 -2.26 31.43
N ILE A 4 8.80 -3.04 31.85
CA ILE A 4 10.12 -2.53 32.24
C ILE A 4 10.83 -1.92 31.03
N GLU A 5 10.88 -2.63 29.93
CA GLU A 5 11.50 -2.16 28.69
C GLU A 5 10.81 -0.90 28.15
N LEU A 6 9.47 -0.86 28.16
CA LEU A 6 8.71 0.31 27.70
C LEU A 6 8.93 1.52 28.62
N ALA A 7 8.88 1.33 29.93
CA ALA A 7 9.11 2.41 30.88
C ALA A 7 10.52 3.00 30.72
N LEU A 8 11.54 2.14 30.56
CA LEU A 8 12.92 2.57 30.36
C LEU A 8 13.09 3.32 29.02
N ALA A 9 12.53 2.77 27.92
CA ALA A 9 12.62 3.40 26.61
C ALA A 9 11.91 4.76 26.53
N ALA A 10 10.82 4.93 27.29
CA ALA A 10 10.04 6.16 27.34
C ALA A 10 10.52 7.15 28.44
N ASP A 11 11.68 6.92 29.04
CA ASP A 11 12.21 7.71 30.15
C ASP A 11 11.17 7.92 31.27
N SER A 12 10.58 6.80 31.74
CA SER A 12 9.54 6.75 32.75
C SER A 12 9.82 5.63 33.75
N SER A 13 9.03 5.53 34.81
CA SER A 13 9.13 4.42 35.78
C SER A 13 8.05 3.36 35.52
N THR A 14 8.36 2.10 35.83
CA THR A 14 7.39 1.00 35.78
C THR A 14 6.19 1.25 36.69
N ARG A 15 6.40 1.92 37.85
CA ARG A 15 5.33 2.33 38.75
C ARG A 15 4.39 3.34 38.09
N HIS A 16 4.94 4.34 37.39
CA HIS A 16 4.13 5.34 36.69
C HIS A 16 3.33 4.71 35.55
N LEU A 17 3.97 3.87 34.72
CA LEU A 17 3.29 3.11 33.68
C LEU A 17 2.15 2.26 34.25
N SER A 18 2.38 1.52 35.33
CA SER A 18 1.34 0.73 36.00
C SER A 18 0.19 1.58 36.57
N CYS A 19 0.48 2.79 37.06
CA CYS A 19 -0.57 3.71 37.50
C CYS A 19 -1.42 4.21 36.33
N LEU A 20 -0.80 4.49 35.17
CA LEU A 20 -1.53 4.88 33.96
C LEU A 20 -2.42 3.75 33.43
N GLU A 21 -1.87 2.52 33.30
CA GLU A 21 -2.62 1.34 32.83
C GLU A 21 -3.80 0.97 33.74
N THR A 22 -3.70 1.24 35.04
CA THR A 22 -4.76 0.97 36.01
C THR A 22 -5.70 2.15 36.27
N GLY A 23 -5.52 3.27 35.56
CA GLY A 23 -6.35 4.46 35.73
C GLY A 23 -6.13 5.20 37.07
N ARG A 24 -5.02 4.94 37.78
CA ARG A 24 -4.66 5.61 39.04
C ARG A 24 -3.93 6.94 38.85
N ALA A 25 -3.49 7.20 37.62
CA ALA A 25 -2.90 8.46 37.22
C ALA A 25 -3.43 8.86 35.83
N GLU A 26 -3.59 10.15 35.61
CA GLU A 26 -3.89 10.68 34.28
C GLU A 26 -2.59 10.89 33.50
N PRO A 27 -2.53 10.49 32.20
CA PRO A 27 -1.34 10.69 31.39
C PRO A 27 -1.19 12.17 31.00
N SER A 28 0.02 12.70 31.01
CA SER A 28 0.32 13.97 30.35
C SER A 28 0.43 13.78 28.83
N ARG A 29 0.22 14.85 28.05
CA ARG A 29 0.41 14.86 26.60
C ARG A 29 1.80 14.34 26.19
N GLU A 30 2.84 14.73 26.96
CA GLU A 30 4.22 14.34 26.71
C GLU A 30 4.44 12.84 26.90
N ILE A 31 3.89 12.26 27.98
CA ILE A 31 4.04 10.83 28.25
C ILE A 31 3.33 9.96 27.23
N ILE A 32 2.14 10.40 26.75
CA ILE A 32 1.43 9.75 25.63
C ILE A 32 2.33 9.72 24.39
N GLY A 33 2.93 10.86 24.04
CA GLY A 33 3.82 10.96 22.88
C GLY A 33 5.04 10.04 23.00
N ARG A 34 5.69 9.98 24.16
CA ARG A 34 6.86 9.11 24.41
C ARG A 34 6.50 7.63 24.29
N PHE A 35 5.42 7.18 24.90
CA PHE A 35 4.98 5.79 24.77
C PHE A 35 4.57 5.45 23.34
N ALA A 36 3.86 6.35 22.68
CA ALA A 36 3.46 6.16 21.30
C ALA A 36 4.66 6.02 20.34
N GLN A 37 5.71 6.81 20.54
CA GLN A 37 6.97 6.70 19.78
C GLN A 37 7.69 5.37 20.05
N CYS A 38 7.82 4.96 21.32
CA CYS A 38 8.46 3.70 21.69
C CYS A 38 7.73 2.47 21.14
N LEU A 39 6.38 2.57 21.00
CA LEU A 39 5.53 1.50 20.48
C LEU A 39 5.30 1.60 18.97
N ASN A 40 5.89 2.59 18.29
CA ASN A 40 5.65 2.89 16.86
C ASN A 40 4.15 2.99 16.51
N VAL A 41 3.37 3.66 17.38
CA VAL A 41 1.94 3.86 17.18
C VAL A 41 1.72 4.77 15.96
N PRO A 42 0.86 4.41 14.99
CA PRO A 42 0.53 5.26 13.85
C PRO A 42 0.01 6.65 14.27
N LEU A 43 0.27 7.69 13.48
CA LEU A 43 -0.09 9.08 13.82
C LEU A 43 -1.59 9.26 14.09
N ARG A 44 -2.44 8.56 13.34
CA ARG A 44 -3.90 8.53 13.56
C ARG A 44 -4.25 8.03 14.96
N ASP A 45 -3.65 6.93 15.37
CA ASP A 45 -3.91 6.31 16.67
C ASP A 45 -3.30 7.15 17.79
N GLN A 46 -2.17 7.84 17.55
CA GLN A 46 -1.64 8.83 18.49
C GLN A 46 -2.62 9.98 18.72
N ASN A 47 -3.28 10.47 17.66
CA ASN A 47 -4.35 11.46 17.79
C ASN A 47 -5.54 10.91 18.58
N ALA A 48 -5.93 9.65 18.36
CA ALA A 48 -7.01 9.00 19.10
C ALA A 48 -6.66 8.86 20.59
N LEU A 49 -5.42 8.48 20.92
CA LEU A 49 -4.94 8.42 22.31
C LEU A 49 -4.97 9.81 23.00
N LEU A 50 -4.54 10.86 22.27
CA LEU A 50 -4.58 12.23 22.78
C LEU A 50 -6.01 12.67 23.06
N LEU A 51 -6.95 12.43 22.11
CA LEU A 51 -8.37 12.75 22.27
C LEU A 51 -8.99 12.00 23.46
N ALA A 52 -8.71 10.69 23.61
CA ALA A 52 -9.19 9.88 24.73
C ALA A 52 -8.70 10.40 26.09
N ALA A 53 -7.51 11.01 26.12
CA ALA A 53 -6.93 11.63 27.32
C ALA A 53 -7.35 13.10 27.50
N GLY A 54 -8.27 13.64 26.67
CA GLY A 54 -8.77 15.01 26.76
C GLY A 54 -7.86 16.08 26.12
N PHE A 55 -6.88 15.67 25.32
CA PHE A 55 -6.00 16.60 24.60
C PHE A 55 -6.40 16.79 23.15
N ALA A 56 -6.09 17.95 22.57
CA ALA A 56 -6.23 18.19 21.14
C ALA A 56 -5.27 17.29 20.34
N PRO A 57 -5.64 16.85 19.12
CA PRO A 57 -4.77 16.14 18.20
C PRO A 57 -3.41 16.84 17.99
N ALA A 58 -2.35 16.07 17.85
CA ALA A 58 -1.01 16.61 17.61
C ALA A 58 -0.67 16.69 16.11
N PHE A 59 -1.25 15.80 15.31
CA PHE A 59 -0.94 15.66 13.89
C PHE A 59 -2.14 16.08 13.06
N PRO A 60 -1.98 17.01 12.10
CA PRO A 60 -3.06 17.38 11.18
C PRO A 60 -3.45 16.18 10.30
N GLU A 61 -4.70 16.15 9.88
CA GLU A 61 -5.23 15.22 8.90
C GLU A 61 -5.83 16.05 7.75
N ARG A 62 -5.04 16.27 6.72
CA ARG A 62 -5.43 17.04 5.54
C ARG A 62 -5.81 16.11 4.41
N SER A 63 -6.73 16.54 3.55
CA SER A 63 -6.99 15.79 2.31
C SER A 63 -5.75 15.78 1.42
N VAL A 64 -5.61 14.75 0.58
CA VAL A 64 -4.50 14.67 -0.39
C VAL A 64 -4.45 15.89 -1.30
N GLY A 65 -5.62 16.50 -1.61
CA GLY A 65 -5.70 17.73 -2.41
C GLY A 65 -5.07 18.95 -1.73
N GLU A 66 -5.02 18.97 -0.38
CA GLU A 66 -4.39 20.05 0.40
C GLU A 66 -2.89 19.85 0.61
N LEU A 67 -2.36 18.67 0.27
CA LEU A 67 -0.94 18.30 0.41
C LEU A 67 -0.17 18.55 -0.90
N GLU A 68 -0.32 19.72 -1.52
CA GLU A 68 0.24 20.01 -2.85
C GLU A 68 1.75 19.79 -2.97
N ALA A 69 2.52 20.10 -1.95
CA ALA A 69 3.97 19.87 -1.96
C ALA A 69 4.31 18.38 -1.94
N ALA A 70 3.61 17.60 -1.12
CA ALA A 70 3.78 16.16 -1.06
C ALA A 70 3.32 15.49 -2.36
N LYS A 71 2.20 15.95 -2.94
CA LYS A 71 1.69 15.46 -4.22
C LYS A 71 2.69 15.69 -5.36
N ARG A 72 3.29 16.90 -5.46
CA ARG A 72 4.35 17.18 -6.44
C ARG A 72 5.56 16.30 -6.24
N ALA A 73 6.00 16.07 -4.99
CA ALA A 73 7.12 15.20 -4.69
C ALA A 73 6.82 13.75 -5.09
N MET A 74 5.63 13.23 -4.77
CA MET A 74 5.19 11.91 -5.20
C MET A 74 5.16 11.79 -6.73
N ASP A 75 4.57 12.76 -7.42
CA ASP A 75 4.50 12.77 -8.89
C ASP A 75 5.92 12.74 -9.48
N SER A 76 6.83 13.55 -8.96
CA SER A 76 8.23 13.55 -9.41
C SER A 76 8.90 12.17 -9.27
N VAL A 77 8.65 11.46 -8.16
CA VAL A 77 9.18 10.10 -7.94
C VAL A 77 8.55 9.12 -8.92
N LEU A 78 7.22 9.18 -9.11
CA LEU A 78 6.50 8.31 -10.02
C LEU A 78 6.92 8.52 -11.48
N GLN A 79 7.13 9.78 -11.92
CA GLN A 79 7.61 10.09 -13.27
C GLN A 79 9.08 9.67 -13.48
N ALA A 80 9.92 9.79 -12.45
CA ALA A 80 11.31 9.32 -12.53
C ALA A 80 11.44 7.81 -12.67
N HIS A 81 10.37 7.06 -12.35
CA HIS A 81 10.34 5.58 -12.46
C HIS A 81 10.01 5.09 -13.87
N LEU A 82 9.58 5.98 -14.79
CA LEU A 82 9.33 5.57 -16.18
C LEU A 82 10.57 4.92 -16.80
N PRO A 83 10.41 3.91 -17.66
CA PRO A 83 9.17 3.46 -18.29
C PRO A 83 8.36 2.44 -17.45
N TYR A 84 8.79 2.11 -16.25
CA TYR A 84 8.13 1.11 -15.41
C TYR A 84 6.88 1.66 -14.72
N PRO A 85 5.84 0.84 -14.52
CA PRO A 85 4.63 1.25 -13.83
C PRO A 85 4.90 1.62 -12.37
N ALA A 86 4.31 2.74 -11.92
CA ALA A 86 4.35 3.16 -10.53
C ALA A 86 3.11 3.97 -10.17
N PHE A 87 2.63 3.81 -8.93
CA PHE A 87 1.44 4.51 -8.45
C PHE A 87 1.52 4.72 -6.93
N ALA A 88 0.76 5.68 -6.44
CA ALA A 88 0.58 5.95 -5.02
C ALA A 88 -0.80 5.49 -4.58
N VAL A 89 -0.91 4.87 -3.41
CA VAL A 89 -2.17 4.43 -2.80
C VAL A 89 -2.35 5.05 -1.42
N ASP A 90 -3.62 5.22 -1.05
CA ASP A 90 -4.01 5.51 0.33
C ASP A 90 -4.06 4.22 1.19
N ARG A 91 -4.39 4.38 2.48
CA ARG A 91 -4.51 3.26 3.43
C ARG A 91 -5.56 2.21 3.03
N HIS A 92 -6.53 2.56 2.17
CA HIS A 92 -7.56 1.66 1.66
C HIS A 92 -7.26 1.09 0.28
N TRP A 93 -6.02 1.27 -0.20
CA TRP A 93 -5.58 0.84 -1.53
C TRP A 93 -6.22 1.60 -2.69
N ASN A 94 -6.78 2.78 -2.46
CA ASN A 94 -7.26 3.61 -3.56
C ASN A 94 -6.09 4.34 -4.21
N VAL A 95 -6.02 4.30 -5.53
CA VAL A 95 -4.99 4.98 -6.32
C VAL A 95 -5.19 6.49 -6.26
N VAL A 96 -4.21 7.18 -5.70
CA VAL A 96 -4.18 8.64 -5.55
C VAL A 96 -3.50 9.30 -6.75
N LEU A 97 -2.34 8.74 -7.15
CA LEU A 97 -1.53 9.18 -8.29
C LEU A 97 -0.97 7.96 -9.01
N SER A 98 -0.67 8.11 -10.29
CA SER A 98 0.03 7.08 -11.07
C SER A 98 0.81 7.72 -12.21
N ASN A 99 1.89 7.07 -12.64
CA ASN A 99 2.59 7.48 -13.84
C ASN A 99 1.87 6.98 -15.11
N SER A 100 2.34 7.44 -16.27
CA SER A 100 1.72 7.15 -17.55
C SER A 100 1.88 5.70 -18.05
N ALA A 101 2.69 4.87 -17.37
CA ALA A 101 2.84 3.44 -17.70
C ALA A 101 1.70 2.56 -17.14
N ILE A 102 0.99 3.02 -16.10
CA ILE A 102 -0.08 2.27 -15.44
C ILE A 102 -1.29 1.99 -16.36
N PRO A 103 -1.83 2.94 -17.15
CA PRO A 103 -2.98 2.68 -18.02
C PRO A 103 -2.78 1.55 -19.02
N GLU A 104 -1.55 1.27 -19.44
CA GLU A 104 -1.24 0.18 -20.36
C GLU A 104 -1.52 -1.20 -19.77
N LEU A 105 -1.49 -1.32 -18.45
CA LEU A 105 -1.84 -2.54 -17.74
C LEU A 105 -3.35 -2.76 -17.63
N TYR A 106 -4.17 -1.75 -17.97
CA TYR A 106 -5.64 -1.81 -17.85
C TYR A 106 -6.36 -2.44 -19.07
N GLU A 107 -5.62 -2.99 -20.01
CA GLU A 107 -6.22 -3.67 -21.14
C GLU A 107 -7.19 -4.78 -20.70
N GLY A 108 -8.43 -4.75 -21.18
CA GLY A 108 -9.48 -5.72 -20.84
C GLY A 108 -10.11 -5.57 -19.46
N VAL A 109 -9.69 -4.56 -18.66
CA VAL A 109 -10.32 -4.25 -17.37
C VAL A 109 -11.65 -3.54 -17.59
N SER A 110 -12.70 -3.95 -16.86
CA SER A 110 -14.02 -3.32 -16.94
C SER A 110 -13.99 -1.83 -16.60
N ASP A 111 -14.87 -1.05 -17.24
CA ASP A 111 -14.98 0.40 -16.98
C ASP A 111 -15.39 0.69 -15.54
N GLU A 112 -16.13 -0.22 -14.90
CA GLU A 112 -16.57 -0.07 -13.52
C GLU A 112 -15.39 -0.05 -12.55
N LEU A 113 -14.42 -0.95 -12.72
CA LEU A 113 -13.21 -1.00 -11.89
C LEU A 113 -12.26 0.18 -12.14
N ARG A 114 -12.39 0.85 -13.28
CA ARG A 114 -11.61 2.05 -13.62
C ARG A 114 -12.26 3.36 -13.17
N ARG A 115 -13.49 3.31 -12.62
CA ARG A 115 -14.14 4.51 -12.02
C ARG A 115 -13.44 4.90 -10.74
N ARG A 116 -13.26 6.19 -10.55
CA ARG A 116 -12.65 6.73 -9.32
C ARG A 116 -13.60 6.65 -8.12
N PRO A 117 -13.11 6.31 -6.93
CA PRO A 117 -11.72 5.94 -6.62
C PRO A 117 -11.35 4.55 -7.14
N ILE A 118 -10.27 4.46 -7.91
CA ILE A 118 -9.75 3.18 -8.41
C ILE A 118 -9.08 2.46 -7.24
N ASN A 119 -9.53 1.25 -6.91
CA ASN A 119 -8.90 0.44 -5.89
C ASN A 119 -7.90 -0.53 -6.52
N ALA A 120 -6.62 -0.42 -6.15
CA ALA A 120 -5.54 -1.20 -6.75
C ALA A 120 -5.71 -2.71 -6.54
N VAL A 121 -6.17 -3.13 -5.37
CA VAL A 121 -6.38 -4.55 -5.04
C VAL A 121 -7.53 -5.14 -5.89
N ARG A 122 -8.66 -4.43 -6.00
CA ARG A 122 -9.76 -4.84 -6.87
C ARG A 122 -9.33 -4.89 -8.33
N LEU A 123 -8.66 -3.83 -8.81
CA LEU A 123 -8.19 -3.76 -10.19
C LEU A 123 -7.34 -4.97 -10.56
N VAL A 124 -6.44 -5.38 -9.66
CA VAL A 124 -5.50 -6.48 -9.90
C VAL A 124 -6.18 -7.85 -9.77
N LEU A 125 -6.99 -8.09 -8.74
CA LEU A 125 -7.46 -9.44 -8.42
C LEU A 125 -8.90 -9.76 -8.89
N HIS A 126 -9.71 -8.75 -9.25
CA HIS A 126 -11.08 -8.97 -9.66
C HIS A 126 -11.17 -9.81 -10.95
N PRO A 127 -12.18 -10.69 -11.11
CA PRO A 127 -12.40 -11.45 -12.36
C PRO A 127 -12.57 -10.57 -13.61
N ASP A 128 -13.21 -9.40 -13.47
CA ASP A 128 -13.38 -8.40 -14.55
C ASP A 128 -12.24 -7.35 -14.55
N GLY A 129 -11.20 -7.58 -13.74
CA GLY A 129 -10.00 -6.79 -13.67
C GLY A 129 -8.83 -7.44 -14.41
N MET A 130 -7.62 -7.28 -13.84
CA MET A 130 -6.41 -7.91 -14.36
C MET A 130 -6.32 -9.40 -14.03
N GLY A 131 -7.11 -9.92 -13.06
CA GLY A 131 -7.05 -11.28 -12.54
C GLY A 131 -6.91 -12.36 -13.63
N PRO A 132 -7.71 -12.37 -14.71
CA PRO A 132 -7.59 -13.37 -15.78
C PRO A 132 -6.27 -13.36 -16.54
N ARG A 133 -5.50 -12.26 -16.47
CA ARG A 133 -4.21 -12.09 -17.13
C ARG A 133 -3.01 -12.35 -16.20
N ILE A 134 -3.25 -12.51 -14.89
CA ILE A 134 -2.19 -12.82 -13.94
C ILE A 134 -1.89 -14.31 -13.99
N LEU A 135 -0.73 -14.68 -14.52
CA LEU A 135 -0.36 -16.07 -14.75
C LEU A 135 -0.10 -16.85 -13.45
N ASN A 136 0.37 -16.17 -12.41
CA ASN A 136 0.57 -16.70 -11.07
C ASN A 136 -0.46 -16.14 -10.07
N TYR A 137 -1.72 -16.11 -10.47
CA TYR A 137 -2.83 -15.50 -9.71
C TYR A 137 -2.92 -16.03 -8.27
N ALA A 138 -2.86 -17.33 -8.06
CA ALA A 138 -3.00 -17.94 -6.73
C ALA A 138 -1.92 -17.45 -5.75
N GLU A 139 -0.67 -17.33 -6.24
CA GLU A 139 0.45 -16.81 -5.44
C GLU A 139 0.23 -15.34 -5.10
N TRP A 140 -0.15 -14.54 -6.10
CA TRP A 140 -0.37 -13.11 -5.92
C TRP A 140 -1.57 -12.81 -5.04
N GLN A 141 -2.66 -13.58 -5.16
CA GLN A 141 -3.82 -13.49 -4.27
C GLN A 141 -3.42 -13.82 -2.83
N ALA A 142 -2.66 -14.91 -2.62
CA ALA A 142 -2.20 -15.30 -1.29
C ALA A 142 -1.31 -14.22 -0.65
N TYR A 143 -0.39 -13.63 -1.42
CA TYR A 143 0.43 -12.51 -0.99
C TYR A 143 -0.43 -11.31 -0.57
N THR A 144 -1.37 -10.88 -1.43
CA THR A 144 -2.26 -9.74 -1.15
C THR A 144 -3.14 -9.99 0.08
N VAL A 145 -3.69 -11.19 0.23
CA VAL A 145 -4.47 -11.60 1.41
C VAL A 145 -3.61 -11.50 2.68
N GLN A 146 -2.35 -11.91 2.63
CA GLN A 146 -1.44 -11.80 3.77
C GLN A 146 -1.17 -10.34 4.14
N VAL A 147 -0.96 -9.46 3.15
CA VAL A 147 -0.78 -8.01 3.36
C VAL A 147 -2.02 -7.40 4.02
N LEU A 148 -3.21 -7.66 3.48
CA LEU A 148 -4.47 -7.15 4.05
C LEU A 148 -4.72 -7.68 5.46
N ARG A 149 -4.45 -8.96 5.74
CA ARG A 149 -4.54 -9.53 7.09
C ARG A 149 -3.59 -8.86 8.07
N SER A 150 -2.34 -8.65 7.67
CA SER A 150 -1.35 -7.93 8.50
C SER A 150 -1.80 -6.50 8.80
N GLN A 151 -2.42 -5.82 7.83
CA GLN A 151 -2.95 -4.48 8.01
C GLN A 151 -4.13 -4.48 9.01
N VAL A 152 -5.09 -5.40 8.87
CA VAL A 152 -6.21 -5.55 9.81
C VAL A 152 -5.74 -5.87 11.23
N GLN A 153 -4.68 -6.70 11.37
CA GLN A 153 -4.13 -7.05 12.68
C GLN A 153 -3.44 -5.86 13.36
N LYS A 154 -2.73 -5.04 12.58
CA LYS A 154 -2.04 -3.85 13.11
C LYS A 154 -3.01 -2.73 13.44
N GLN A 155 -4.00 -2.53 12.61
CA GLN A 155 -4.98 -1.46 12.74
C GLN A 155 -6.34 -1.95 12.22
N PRO A 156 -7.28 -2.30 13.13
CA PRO A 156 -8.63 -2.71 12.73
C PRO A 156 -9.34 -1.61 11.94
N ASP A 157 -9.73 -1.93 10.71
CA ASP A 157 -10.44 -1.02 9.79
C ASP A 157 -11.53 -1.80 9.05
N ALA A 158 -12.77 -1.34 9.13
CA ALA A 158 -13.92 -2.01 8.53
C ALA A 158 -13.84 -2.06 7.00
N GLY A 159 -13.25 -1.04 6.35
CA GLY A 159 -13.06 -0.99 4.91
C GLY A 159 -12.05 -2.04 4.43
N ILE A 160 -10.93 -2.20 5.15
CA ILE A 160 -9.93 -3.22 4.85
C ILE A 160 -10.47 -4.63 5.15
N GLN A 161 -11.25 -4.80 6.22
CA GLN A 161 -11.92 -6.09 6.51
C GLN A 161 -12.89 -6.48 5.40
N ALA A 162 -13.68 -5.53 4.90
CA ALA A 162 -14.59 -5.75 3.77
C ALA A 162 -13.82 -6.10 2.48
N LEU A 163 -12.74 -5.38 2.17
CA LEU A 163 -11.89 -5.67 1.01
C LEU A 163 -11.23 -7.05 1.12
N LEU A 164 -10.76 -7.44 2.30
CA LEU A 164 -10.21 -8.77 2.54
C LEU A 164 -11.25 -9.87 2.31
N ALA A 165 -12.48 -9.71 2.82
CA ALA A 165 -13.57 -10.66 2.62
C ALA A 165 -13.95 -10.78 1.14
N GLU A 166 -13.97 -9.64 0.43
CA GLU A 166 -14.24 -9.57 -1.01
C GLU A 166 -13.18 -10.34 -1.82
N VAL A 167 -11.90 -10.08 -1.57
CA VAL A 167 -10.77 -10.73 -2.26
C VAL A 167 -10.75 -12.25 -2.03
N LEU A 168 -11.11 -12.69 -0.83
CA LEU A 168 -11.20 -14.12 -0.51
C LEU A 168 -12.35 -14.82 -1.25
N ALA A 169 -13.38 -14.08 -1.67
CA ALA A 169 -14.51 -14.60 -2.43
C ALA A 169 -14.28 -14.63 -3.95
N TYR A 170 -13.19 -14.01 -4.46
CA TYR A 170 -12.93 -14.01 -5.90
C TYR A 170 -12.60 -15.42 -6.41
N PRO A 171 -13.25 -15.87 -7.50
CA PRO A 171 -12.94 -17.14 -8.12
C PRO A 171 -11.53 -17.12 -8.74
N ALA A 172 -10.81 -18.22 -8.59
CA ALA A 172 -9.54 -18.38 -9.29
C ALA A 172 -9.78 -18.44 -10.80
N PRO A 173 -8.98 -17.73 -11.63
CA PRO A 173 -9.09 -17.81 -13.09
C PRO A 173 -8.87 -19.23 -13.61
N THR A 174 -9.63 -19.63 -14.62
CA THR A 174 -9.60 -21.00 -15.20
C THR A 174 -8.21 -21.38 -15.79
N ARG A 175 -7.36 -20.39 -16.07
CA ARG A 175 -6.01 -20.57 -16.66
C ARG A 175 -4.87 -20.42 -15.64
N SER A 176 -5.14 -20.32 -14.34
CA SER A 176 -4.07 -20.27 -13.36
C SER A 176 -3.40 -21.65 -13.21
N ASN A 177 -2.45 -21.93 -14.09
CA ASN A 177 -1.53 -23.03 -13.92
C ASN A 177 -0.43 -22.58 -12.96
N CYS A 178 -0.58 -22.87 -11.67
CA CYS A 178 0.58 -23.16 -10.80
C CYS A 178 0.09 -23.48 -9.38
N ARG A 179 0.04 -24.76 -9.10
CA ARG A 179 0.24 -25.27 -7.74
C ARG A 179 1.75 -25.51 -7.58
N GLN A 180 2.53 -24.49 -7.37
CA GLN A 180 3.82 -24.65 -6.73
C GLN A 180 3.66 -24.28 -5.25
N PRO A 181 4.10 -25.15 -4.31
CA PRO A 181 4.13 -24.77 -2.90
C PRO A 181 5.03 -23.55 -2.75
N PHE A 182 4.54 -22.55 -2.01
CA PHE A 182 5.35 -21.40 -1.63
C PHE A 182 6.57 -21.86 -0.84
N ASP A 183 7.75 -21.72 -1.40
CA ASP A 183 9.01 -21.81 -0.65
C ASP A 183 9.19 -20.52 0.16
N ASP A 184 9.54 -20.64 1.44
CA ASP A 184 9.76 -19.49 2.32
C ASP A 184 10.83 -18.51 1.79
N ALA A 185 11.78 -19.00 0.99
CA ALA A 185 12.77 -18.16 0.31
C ALA A 185 12.19 -17.30 -0.81
N GLN A 186 11.07 -17.71 -1.44
CA GLN A 186 10.39 -16.96 -2.49
C GLN A 186 9.46 -15.86 -1.92
N ARG A 187 9.17 -15.88 -0.61
CA ARG A 187 8.33 -14.86 0.05
C ARG A 187 8.90 -13.45 0.01
N LEU A 188 10.20 -13.30 -0.19
CA LEU A 188 10.87 -11.99 -0.21
C LEU A 188 10.70 -11.23 -1.54
N ALA A 189 10.34 -11.90 -2.64
CA ALA A 189 10.23 -11.28 -3.96
C ALA A 189 9.43 -12.14 -4.94
N THR A 190 8.14 -12.40 -4.67
CA THR A 190 7.27 -13.06 -5.67
C THR A 190 6.89 -12.04 -6.76
N PRO A 191 7.41 -12.18 -8.00
CA PRO A 191 7.04 -11.27 -9.06
C PRO A 191 5.58 -11.47 -9.46
N ILE A 192 4.87 -10.39 -9.79
CA ILE A 192 3.61 -10.49 -10.50
C ILE A 192 3.89 -10.75 -11.98
N ARG A 193 3.28 -11.81 -12.55
CA ARG A 193 3.43 -12.20 -13.95
C ARG A 193 2.14 -11.90 -14.71
N ILE A 194 2.20 -10.98 -15.65
CA ILE A 194 1.03 -10.46 -16.37
C ILE A 194 1.16 -10.76 -17.86
N ALA A 195 0.15 -11.42 -18.43
CA ALA A 195 0.03 -11.57 -19.87
C ALA A 195 -0.43 -10.24 -20.48
N THR A 196 0.33 -9.73 -21.44
CA THR A 196 0.00 -8.53 -22.24
C THR A 196 -0.05 -8.88 -23.70
N ARG A 197 -0.54 -7.96 -24.56
CA ARG A 197 -0.51 -8.13 -26.03
C ARG A 197 0.91 -8.18 -26.60
N PHE A 198 1.92 -7.73 -25.84
CA PHE A 198 3.32 -7.73 -26.23
C PHE A 198 4.12 -8.94 -25.71
N GLY A 199 3.51 -9.76 -24.89
CA GLY A 199 4.15 -10.90 -24.21
C GLY A 199 3.88 -10.91 -22.72
N THR A 200 4.59 -11.77 -22.00
CA THR A 200 4.48 -11.84 -20.53
C THR A 200 5.47 -10.88 -19.89
N VAL A 201 4.99 -10.02 -19.01
CA VAL A 201 5.83 -9.18 -18.16
C VAL A 201 5.83 -9.71 -16.74
N SER A 202 7.01 -9.69 -16.10
CA SER A 202 7.23 -10.09 -14.71
C SER A 202 7.76 -8.91 -13.92
N PHE A 203 7.03 -8.47 -12.89
CA PHE A 203 7.44 -7.33 -12.09
C PHE A 203 7.64 -7.70 -10.63
N LEU A 204 8.77 -7.29 -10.07
CA LEU A 204 8.97 -7.20 -8.63
C LEU A 204 8.29 -5.93 -8.12
N ASN A 205 7.46 -6.07 -7.10
CA ASN A 205 6.78 -4.96 -6.47
C ASN A 205 7.52 -4.50 -5.22
N THR A 206 7.70 -3.18 -5.06
CA THR A 206 8.24 -2.57 -3.85
C THR A 206 7.25 -1.55 -3.31
N LEU A 207 7.15 -1.50 -1.98
CA LEU A 207 6.35 -0.52 -1.26
C LEU A 207 7.26 0.49 -0.58
N THR A 208 7.12 1.77 -0.90
CA THR A 208 7.87 2.86 -0.29
C THR A 208 6.93 3.78 0.48
N VAL A 209 7.27 4.10 1.72
CA VAL A 209 6.53 5.02 2.59
C VAL A 209 7.39 6.24 2.93
N PHE A 210 6.75 7.36 3.28
CA PHE A 210 7.47 8.54 3.74
C PHE A 210 8.07 8.31 5.13
N GLY A 211 9.36 8.53 5.29
CA GLY A 211 10.12 8.16 6.50
C GLY A 211 9.76 8.96 7.75
N THR A 212 9.39 10.24 7.61
CA THR A 212 9.07 11.14 8.75
C THR A 212 7.87 12.02 8.44
N PRO A 213 6.67 11.44 8.27
CA PRO A 213 5.48 12.23 7.99
C PRO A 213 5.06 13.05 9.23
N SER A 214 4.70 14.30 9.00
CA SER A 214 4.13 15.19 10.04
C SER A 214 2.60 15.34 9.93
N ASP A 215 1.98 14.61 9.02
CA ASP A 215 0.55 14.64 8.70
C ASP A 215 0.04 13.20 8.63
N VAL A 216 -1.17 12.96 9.16
CA VAL A 216 -1.78 11.61 9.21
C VAL A 216 -1.97 11.05 7.82
N THR A 217 -2.52 11.82 6.90
CA THR A 217 -2.77 11.37 5.52
C THR A 217 -1.48 11.02 4.80
N LEU A 218 -0.42 11.84 4.96
CA LEU A 218 0.88 11.57 4.37
C LEU A 218 1.52 10.30 4.94
N ALA A 219 1.31 10.02 6.24
CA ALA A 219 1.79 8.78 6.88
C ALA A 219 1.12 7.51 6.34
N GLU A 220 -0.08 7.65 5.80
CA GLU A 220 -0.91 6.56 5.28
C GLU A 220 -0.78 6.39 3.75
N LEU A 221 0.03 7.22 3.08
CA LEU A 221 0.32 7.07 1.66
C LEU A 221 1.51 6.16 1.43
N ALA A 222 1.40 5.30 0.43
CA ALA A 222 2.48 4.42 -0.01
C ALA A 222 2.67 4.51 -1.52
N LEU A 223 3.92 4.40 -1.96
CA LEU A 223 4.30 4.33 -3.37
C LEU A 223 4.58 2.86 -3.72
N GLU A 224 3.83 2.34 -4.67
CA GLU A 224 4.03 1.04 -5.28
C GLU A 224 4.85 1.23 -6.56
N MET A 225 6.03 0.63 -6.62
CA MET A 225 6.91 0.70 -7.77
C MET A 225 7.19 -0.70 -8.30
N LEU A 226 6.95 -0.90 -9.60
CA LEU A 226 7.15 -2.17 -10.27
C LEU A 226 8.49 -2.15 -11.01
N PHE A 227 9.35 -3.10 -10.73
CA PHE A 227 10.66 -3.28 -11.38
C PHE A 227 10.65 -4.54 -12.24
N ALA A 228 11.26 -4.52 -13.41
CA ALA A 228 11.41 -5.71 -14.23
C ALA A 228 12.15 -6.81 -13.46
N ALA A 229 11.59 -8.01 -13.43
CA ALA A 229 12.20 -9.16 -12.78
C ALA A 229 13.16 -9.92 -13.70
N ASP A 230 13.10 -9.67 -15.01
CA ASP A 230 13.89 -10.34 -16.05
C ASP A 230 14.14 -9.44 -17.26
N GLU A 231 15.12 -9.83 -18.10
CA GLU A 231 15.49 -9.07 -19.30
C GLU A 231 14.38 -9.04 -20.36
N GLU A 232 13.56 -10.09 -20.46
CA GLU A 232 12.42 -10.14 -21.38
C GLU A 232 11.41 -9.04 -21.04
N THR A 233 11.11 -8.86 -19.77
CA THR A 233 10.25 -7.77 -19.28
C THR A 233 10.83 -6.39 -19.61
N VAL A 234 12.15 -6.20 -19.47
CA VAL A 234 12.81 -4.93 -19.85
C VAL A 234 12.57 -4.61 -21.32
N GLU A 235 12.74 -5.58 -22.22
CA GLU A 235 12.53 -5.35 -23.64
C GLU A 235 11.06 -5.10 -23.99
N ILE A 236 10.14 -5.84 -23.38
CA ILE A 236 8.69 -5.63 -23.59
C ILE A 236 8.28 -4.23 -23.11
N VAL A 237 8.73 -3.79 -21.95
CA VAL A 237 8.41 -2.45 -21.42
C VAL A 237 8.92 -1.34 -22.34
N LYS A 238 10.11 -1.49 -22.97
CA LYS A 238 10.61 -0.55 -23.98
C LYS A 238 9.71 -0.49 -25.21
N VAL A 239 9.13 -1.61 -25.64
CA VAL A 239 8.17 -1.65 -26.76
C VAL A 239 6.87 -0.93 -26.36
N MET A 240 6.33 -1.22 -25.18
CA MET A 240 5.16 -0.56 -24.64
C MET A 240 5.34 0.95 -24.56
N GLU A 241 6.50 1.41 -24.07
CA GLU A 241 6.82 2.83 -24.00
C GLU A 241 6.83 3.51 -25.37
N ARG A 242 7.45 2.89 -26.39
CA ARG A 242 7.46 3.42 -27.77
C ARG A 242 6.06 3.57 -28.34
N GLU A 243 5.19 2.59 -28.14
CA GLU A 243 3.79 2.66 -28.59
C GLU A 243 3.00 3.75 -27.88
N ARG A 244 3.23 3.95 -26.58
CA ARG A 244 2.62 5.04 -25.81
C ARG A 244 2.95 6.40 -26.40
N PHE A 245 4.23 6.65 -26.71
CA PHE A 245 4.64 7.90 -27.35
C PHE A 245 4.05 8.06 -28.77
N ALA A 246 3.99 7.00 -29.55
CA ALA A 246 3.38 7.04 -30.87
C ALA A 246 1.88 7.40 -30.79
N THR A 247 1.14 6.85 -29.84
CA THR A 247 -0.29 7.12 -29.64
C THR A 247 -0.53 8.57 -29.21
N VAL A 248 0.29 9.13 -28.33
CA VAL A 248 0.18 10.54 -27.90
C VAL A 248 0.48 11.50 -29.06
N ALA A 249 1.47 11.20 -29.91
CA ALA A 249 1.82 12.03 -31.06
C ALA A 249 0.72 12.07 -32.15
N VAL A 250 -0.15 11.05 -32.24
CA VAL A 250 -1.28 11.01 -33.20
C VAL A 250 -2.52 11.73 -32.65
N ALA A 251 -2.63 11.90 -31.32
CA ALA A 251 -3.77 12.54 -30.65
C ALA A 251 -3.57 14.05 -30.41
N SER A 252 -2.39 14.59 -30.73
CA SER A 252 -2.02 16.00 -30.61
C SER A 252 -2.06 16.70 -31.95
#